data_f77fd431a6b2eb90aa502a53c8ec9ea4
#
_entry.id   f77fd431a6b2eb90aa502a53c8ec9ea4
#
_cell.length_a   1.000
_cell.length_b   1.000
_cell.length_c   1.000
_cell.angle_alpha   90.00
_cell.angle_beta   90.00
_cell.angle_gamma   90.00
#
_symmetry.space_group_name_H-M   'P 1'
#
loop_
_entity.id
_entity.type
_entity.pdbx_description
1 polymer ?
#
loop_
_entity_poly.entity_id
_entity_poly.type
_entity_poly.pdbx_seq_one_letter_code
_entity_poly.pdbx_strand_id
1 'polypeptide(L)' 'MTVSKLRVTQTRSLISQCARNRAVIKGLGLRRPGQSVVVENTPAFRGMIKKVIHLVRVEEADV' A
#
# COMPACT_ATOMS: atom_id res chain seq x y z
N MET A 1 -3.12 21.74 3.17
CA MET A 1 -3.25 21.23 1.80
C MET A 1 -3.28 19.72 1.79
N THR A 2 -4.07 19.17 0.91
CA THR A 2 -4.18 17.73 0.78
C THR A 2 -3.00 17.19 -0.04
N VAL A 3 -2.37 16.13 0.47
CA VAL A 3 -1.28 15.48 -0.27
C VAL A 3 -1.88 14.75 -1.46
N SER A 4 -1.32 14.97 -2.66
CA SER A 4 -1.86 14.39 -3.88
C SER A 4 -1.44 12.94 -4.08
N LYS A 5 -0.33 12.51 -3.48
CA LYS A 5 0.19 11.15 -3.66
C LYS A 5 0.69 10.58 -2.34
N LEU A 6 0.65 9.26 -2.26
CA LEU A 6 1.12 8.52 -1.09
C LEU A 6 2.15 7.49 -1.54
N ARG A 7 3.20 7.35 -0.74
CA ARG A 7 4.20 6.29 -0.94
C ARG A 7 3.86 5.15 0.00
N VAL A 8 3.63 3.99 -0.58
CA VAL A 8 3.30 2.79 0.18
C VAL A 8 4.46 1.82 0.07
N THR A 9 5.02 1.42 1.20
CA THR A 9 6.14 0.49 1.26
C THR A 9 5.69 -0.79 1.94
N GLN A 10 5.92 -1.92 1.31
CA GLN A 10 5.60 -3.21 1.92
C GLN A 10 6.65 -3.53 2.98
N THR A 11 6.22 -3.71 4.22
CA THR A 11 7.13 -3.97 5.34
C THR A 11 7.15 -5.43 5.79
N ARG A 12 6.15 -6.21 5.40
CA ARG A 12 6.04 -7.61 5.82
C ARG A 12 5.81 -8.53 4.64
N SER A 13 6.23 -9.79 4.81
CA SER A 13 6.02 -10.82 3.79
C SER A 13 4.54 -11.18 3.68
N LEU A 14 4.14 -11.61 2.48
CA LEU A 14 2.76 -12.04 2.20
C LEU A 14 2.56 -13.54 2.41
N ILE A 15 3.58 -14.28 2.82
CA ILE A 15 3.53 -15.74 2.87
C ILE A 15 2.41 -16.24 3.77
N SER A 16 2.20 -15.59 4.92
CA SER A 16 1.18 -16.02 5.88
C SER A 16 -0.13 -15.25 5.72
N GLN A 17 -0.30 -14.46 4.68
CA GLN A 17 -1.49 -13.66 4.49
C GLN A 17 -2.53 -14.39 3.67
N CYS A 18 -3.82 -14.08 3.92
CA CYS A 18 -4.90 -14.67 3.14
C CYS A 18 -4.90 -14.13 1.71
N ALA A 19 -5.61 -14.83 0.83
CA ALA A 19 -5.66 -14.45 -0.58
C ALA A 19 -6.20 -13.03 -0.79
N ARG A 20 -7.16 -12.62 0.05
CA ARG A 20 -7.76 -11.28 -0.05
C ARG A 20 -6.71 -10.19 0.20
N ASN A 21 -5.91 -10.33 1.26
CA ASN A 21 -4.87 -9.36 1.57
C ASN A 21 -3.79 -9.33 0.50
N ARG A 22 -3.41 -10.50 -0.01
CA ARG A 22 -2.44 -10.57 -1.10
C ARG A 22 -2.94 -9.90 -2.36
N ALA A 23 -4.23 -10.05 -2.66
CA ALA A 23 -4.83 -9.41 -3.82
C ALA A 23 -4.80 -7.88 -3.70
N VAL A 24 -5.07 -7.35 -2.50
CA VAL A 24 -5.01 -5.90 -2.25
C VAL A 24 -3.59 -5.38 -2.45
N ILE A 25 -2.60 -6.08 -1.90
CA ILE A 25 -1.19 -5.69 -2.04
C ILE A 25 -0.78 -5.71 -3.51
N LYS A 26 -1.17 -6.73 -4.26
CA LYS A 26 -0.89 -6.80 -5.70
C LYS A 26 -1.56 -5.67 -6.46
N GLY A 27 -2.78 -5.31 -6.07
CA GLY A 27 -3.50 -4.20 -6.68
C GLY A 27 -2.80 -2.86 -6.46
N LEU A 28 -2.04 -2.74 -5.37
CA LEU A 28 -1.21 -1.57 -5.11
C LEU A 28 0.10 -1.59 -5.89
N GLY A 29 0.48 -2.74 -6.45
CA GLY A 29 1.72 -2.87 -7.20
C GLY A 29 2.89 -3.40 -6.40
N LEU A 30 2.64 -3.88 -5.18
CA LEU A 30 3.69 -4.40 -4.31
C LEU A 30 3.77 -5.92 -4.45
N ARG A 31 4.98 -6.46 -4.41
CA ARG A 31 5.21 -7.90 -4.57
C ARG A 31 6.09 -8.50 -3.50
N ARG A 32 6.96 -7.71 -2.88
CA ARG A 32 7.91 -8.22 -1.89
C ARG A 32 8.20 -7.18 -0.83
N PRO A 33 8.69 -7.60 0.35
CA PRO A 33 9.07 -6.67 1.40
C PRO A 33 10.15 -5.72 0.92
N GLY A 34 10.06 -4.47 1.35
CA GLY A 34 11.01 -3.44 0.96
C GLY A 34 10.67 -2.71 -0.33
N GLN A 35 9.75 -3.25 -1.12
CA GLN A 35 9.30 -2.58 -2.34
C GLN A 35 8.35 -1.44 -1.98
N SER A 36 8.46 -0.33 -2.69
CA SER A 36 7.57 0.81 -2.48
C SER A 36 6.98 1.28 -3.80
N VAL A 37 5.78 1.83 -3.72
CA VAL A 37 5.10 2.42 -4.88
C VAL A 37 4.48 3.75 -4.47
N VAL A 38 4.31 4.63 -5.45
CA VAL A 38 3.61 5.90 -5.25
C VAL A 38 2.24 5.77 -5.90
N VAL A 39 1.20 6.01 -5.12
CA VAL A 39 -0.18 5.93 -5.60
C VAL A 39 -0.89 7.26 -5.35
N GLU A 40 -1.95 7.48 -6.08
CA GLU A 40 -2.75 8.69 -5.90
C GLU A 40 -3.49 8.65 -4.57
N ASN A 41 -3.62 9.81 -3.93
CA ASN A 41 -4.36 9.91 -2.67
C ASN A 41 -5.86 10.04 -2.97
N THR A 42 -6.47 8.94 -3.35
CA THR A 42 -7.89 8.87 -3.63
C THR A 42 -8.59 7.99 -2.59
N PRO A 43 -9.91 8.16 -2.39
CA PRO A 43 -10.63 7.30 -1.46
C PRO A 43 -10.51 5.81 -1.77
N ALA A 44 -10.42 5.45 -3.06
CA ALA A 44 -10.27 4.06 -3.48
C ALA A 44 -8.95 3.48 -2.97
N PHE A 45 -7.83 4.17 -3.23
CA PHE A 45 -6.52 3.70 -2.76
C PHE A 45 -6.40 3.74 -1.25
N ARG A 46 -6.95 4.77 -0.61
CA ARG A 46 -6.94 4.83 0.85
C ARG A 46 -7.67 3.66 1.48
N GLY A 47 -8.80 3.25 0.88
CA GLY A 47 -9.54 2.09 1.35
C GLY A 47 -8.75 0.80 1.21
N MET A 48 -8.03 0.63 0.11
CA MET A 48 -7.17 -0.53 -0.10
C MET A 48 -6.03 -0.57 0.92
N ILE A 49 -5.37 0.57 1.12
CA ILE A 49 -4.25 0.68 2.06
C ILE A 49 -4.72 0.36 3.48
N LYS A 50 -5.89 0.87 3.85
CA LYS A 50 -6.43 0.66 5.19
C LYS A 50 -6.63 -0.82 5.51
N LYS A 51 -7.00 -1.61 4.52
CA LYS A 51 -7.20 -3.05 4.70
C LYS A 51 -5.90 -3.79 5.01
N VAL A 52 -4.78 -3.28 4.55
CA VAL A 52 -3.48 -3.94 4.70
C VAL A 52 -2.47 -3.05 5.44
N ILE A 53 -2.97 -2.09 6.22
CA ILE A 53 -2.09 -1.13 6.92
C ILE A 53 -1.08 -1.82 7.84
N HIS A 54 -1.40 -3.00 8.33
CA HIS A 54 -0.51 -3.77 9.17
C HIS A 54 0.64 -4.42 8.40
N LEU A 55 0.59 -4.37 7.07
CA LEU A 55 1.60 -4.98 6.20
C LEU A 55 2.44 -3.94 5.46
N VAL A 56 2.04 -2.69 5.52
CA VAL A 56 2.68 -1.63 4.74
C VAL A 56 2.92 -0.41 5.61
N ARG A 57 3.82 0.43 5.13
CA ARG A 57 4.06 1.74 5.73
C ARG A 57 3.65 2.79 4.70
N VAL A 58 2.87 3.77 5.13
CA VAL A 58 2.38 4.83 4.26
C VAL A 58 3.06 6.14 4.62
N GLU A 59 3.59 6.81 3.62
CA GLU A 59 4.21 8.12 3.78
C GLU A 59 3.62 9.08 2.74
N GLU A 60 3.60 10.34 3.07
CA GLU A 60 3.19 11.36 2.12
C GLU A 60 4.27 11.52 1.07
N ALA A 61 3.86 11.46 -0.20
CA ALA A 61 4.75 11.63 -1.32
C ALA A 61 4.29 12.86 -2.10
N ASP A 62 4.74 13.99 -1.67
CA ASP A 62 4.42 15.24 -2.34
C ASP A 62 5.42 15.48 -3.46
N VAL A 63 5.01 15.12 -4.65
CA VAL A 63 5.88 15.22 -5.83
C VAL A 63 5.36 16.28 -6.78
#